data_33a422c37be264afa1f2f4f0c3ab67d7
#
_entry.id   33a422c37be264afa1f2f4f0c3ab67d7
#
_cell.length_a   1.000
_cell.length_b   1.000
_cell.length_c   1.000
_cell.angle_alpha   90.00
_cell.angle_beta   90.00
_cell.angle_gamma   90.00
#
_symmetry.space_group_name_H-M   'P 1'
#
loop_
_entity.id
_entity.type
_entity.pdbx_description
1 polymer ?
#
loop_
_entity_poly.entity_id
_entity_poly.type
_entity_poly.pdbx_seq_one_letter_code
_entity_poly.pdbx_strand_id
1 'polypeptide(L)'
;TPKDENSTVSKSPPSPTLAQTKATQASTPSNQGTKQPTATTKDKSQDKSDKSAKTESSNHNNQPPSQSEGATKNQQPAPKPLNDAPILEMRVAVANGVKSLVVATSTPGELLDARGQPLGKLTANQGSNVKPLGDYIQIGNYKTPAGLWVKPTNGGYVLVGNRWYRGDLLLISKGDSILAVNYVDLELYLTSVVGAEVYPSWPMAALKAQAIAARSYALVHAIRPASKFYDLGNTQRWQVYKGIKYEWNTTTQAVQETRGIFLSYKGGVVESLYAASDHIVKNVFGGQGMSQTGARDLAKQGYTYQEILGNYYPGTSLAWIDTVEADYD
;
A
#
# COMPACT_ATOMS: atom_id res chain seq x y z
N THR A 1 14.29 15.64 62.59
CA THR A 1 14.99 14.40 62.19
C THR A 1 14.21 13.14 62.62
N PRO A 2 14.05 12.10 61.89
CA PRO A 2 14.79 11.58 60.71
C PRO A 2 13.91 11.46 59.44
N LYS A 3 14.46 11.53 58.31
CA LYS A 3 14.86 10.59 57.24
C LYS A 3 13.96 9.33 57.14
N ASP A 4 13.34 9.17 55.96
CA ASP A 4 13.57 7.99 55.14
C ASP A 4 13.07 8.18 53.70
N GLU A 5 14.03 8.02 52.78
CA GLU A 5 13.91 7.86 51.36
C GLU A 5 13.31 6.45 51.06
N ASN A 6 12.42 6.37 50.10
CA ASN A 6 12.35 5.19 49.23
C ASN A 6 11.75 5.50 47.88
N SER A 7 12.61 5.83 46.92
CA SER A 7 12.32 5.98 45.51
C SER A 7 12.48 4.63 44.84
N THR A 8 11.38 3.96 44.47
CA THR A 8 11.39 2.76 43.65
C THR A 8 11.36 3.19 42.15
N VAL A 9 12.53 3.17 41.54
CA VAL A 9 12.70 3.30 40.11
C VAL A 9 12.25 2.00 39.42
N SER A 10 11.14 2.06 38.69
CA SER A 10 10.66 1.01 37.79
C SER A 10 11.54 0.99 36.55
N LYS A 11 12.33 -0.07 36.38
CA LYS A 11 13.11 -0.34 35.18
C LYS A 11 12.20 -0.90 34.08
N SER A 12 12.11 -0.18 32.97
CA SER A 12 11.53 -0.68 31.72
C SER A 12 12.41 -1.77 31.10
N PRO A 13 11.84 -2.82 30.48
CA PRO A 13 12.63 -3.84 29.80
C PRO A 13 13.29 -3.31 28.52
N PRO A 14 14.46 -3.86 28.12
CA PRO A 14 15.19 -3.39 26.95
C PRO A 14 14.53 -3.82 25.66
N SER A 15 14.48 -2.88 24.70
CA SER A 15 14.08 -3.13 23.33
C SER A 15 15.06 -4.08 22.62
N PRO A 16 14.58 -4.99 21.75
CA PRO A 16 15.46 -5.89 21.01
C PRO A 16 16.28 -5.11 19.98
N THR A 17 17.59 -5.23 20.09
CA THR A 17 18.58 -4.70 19.14
C THR A 17 18.52 -5.50 17.85
N LEU A 18 18.12 -4.86 16.74
CA LEU A 18 18.25 -5.43 15.40
C LEU A 18 19.73 -5.43 14.99
N ALA A 19 20.27 -6.62 14.78
CA ALA A 19 21.58 -6.85 14.23
C ALA A 19 21.69 -6.24 12.82
N GLN A 20 22.60 -5.28 12.66
CA GLN A 20 23.00 -4.74 11.37
C GLN A 20 23.83 -5.77 10.62
N THR A 21 23.29 -6.34 9.56
CA THR A 21 24.05 -7.11 8.58
C THR A 21 24.69 -6.14 7.59
N LYS A 22 26.01 -6.03 7.64
CA LYS A 22 26.83 -5.30 6.67
C LYS A 22 26.67 -5.92 5.29
N ALA A 23 26.14 -5.15 4.33
CA ALA A 23 26.23 -5.48 2.92
C ALA A 23 27.65 -5.22 2.43
N THR A 24 28.34 -6.27 2.02
CA THR A 24 29.64 -6.22 1.35
C THR A 24 29.38 -5.78 -0.10
N GLN A 25 29.97 -4.66 -0.47
CA GLN A 25 30.05 -4.21 -1.86
C GLN A 25 30.96 -5.16 -2.65
N ALA A 26 30.43 -5.79 -3.68
CA ALA A 26 31.21 -6.47 -4.69
C ALA A 26 31.47 -5.49 -5.84
N SER A 27 32.73 -5.22 -6.07
CA SER A 27 33.30 -4.41 -7.15
C SER A 27 33.08 -5.05 -8.52
N THR A 28 32.66 -4.23 -9.47
CA THR A 28 32.61 -4.51 -10.92
C THR A 28 34.00 -4.61 -11.52
N PRO A 29 34.30 -5.56 -12.41
CA PRO A 29 35.37 -5.39 -13.38
C PRO A 29 34.80 -4.92 -14.73
N SER A 30 35.35 -3.83 -15.21
CA SER A 30 35.25 -3.39 -16.59
C SER A 30 35.93 -4.39 -17.54
N ASN A 31 35.33 -4.76 -18.65
CA ASN A 31 36.12 -5.06 -19.84
C ASN A 31 35.37 -4.74 -21.15
N GLN A 32 36.19 -4.27 -22.05
CA GLN A 32 35.90 -3.70 -23.35
C GLN A 32 35.57 -4.73 -24.41
N GLY A 33 34.69 -4.33 -25.36
CA GLY A 33 34.91 -4.48 -26.81
C GLY A 33 34.72 -5.85 -27.41
N THR A 34 33.78 -6.01 -28.31
CA THR A 34 33.99 -6.16 -29.76
C THR A 34 32.77 -6.79 -30.46
N LYS A 35 32.29 -6.03 -31.49
CA LYS A 35 31.77 -6.49 -32.79
C LYS A 35 30.59 -7.46 -32.92
N GLN A 36 29.54 -6.88 -33.50
CA GLN A 36 28.52 -7.49 -34.35
C GLN A 36 29.12 -8.28 -35.53
N PRO A 37 28.44 -9.32 -36.03
CA PRO A 37 28.00 -9.21 -37.41
C PRO A 37 26.52 -9.57 -37.68
N THR A 38 26.00 -8.84 -38.63
CA THR A 38 24.77 -8.99 -39.41
C THR A 38 24.80 -10.20 -40.35
N ALA A 39 23.62 -10.87 -40.55
CA ALA A 39 23.14 -11.40 -41.84
C ALA A 39 21.81 -12.13 -41.59
N THR A 40 20.69 -11.66 -42.07
CA THR A 40 20.05 -11.70 -43.38
C THR A 40 19.32 -13.01 -43.70
N THR A 41 17.97 -12.90 -43.74
CA THR A 41 16.94 -13.44 -44.63
C THR A 41 16.97 -14.90 -45.11
N LYS A 42 15.83 -15.61 -45.00
CA LYS A 42 14.86 -15.97 -46.06
C LYS A 42 13.82 -16.96 -45.57
N ASP A 43 12.60 -16.56 -45.63
CA ASP A 43 11.41 -16.95 -46.38
C ASP A 43 11.37 -18.36 -46.94
N LYS A 44 10.32 -19.16 -46.60
CA LYS A 44 9.43 -19.83 -47.54
C LYS A 44 8.29 -20.57 -46.85
N SER A 45 7.13 -20.21 -47.31
CA SER A 45 5.80 -20.82 -47.26
C SER A 45 5.70 -22.21 -47.87
N GLN A 46 4.71 -23.01 -47.43
CA GLN A 46 3.70 -23.79 -48.17
C GLN A 46 3.14 -24.86 -47.22
N ASP A 47 1.86 -24.84 -46.86
CA ASP A 47 0.60 -25.15 -47.53
C ASP A 47 0.40 -26.65 -47.81
N LYS A 48 -0.71 -27.17 -47.32
CA LYS A 48 -1.72 -28.15 -47.77
C LYS A 48 -2.13 -29.11 -46.63
N SER A 49 -3.34 -29.00 -46.15
CA SER A 49 -4.64 -29.50 -46.61
C SER A 49 -4.94 -30.98 -46.30
N ASP A 50 -6.07 -31.17 -45.65
CA ASP A 50 -7.10 -32.22 -45.77
C ASP A 50 -6.85 -33.67 -45.32
N LYS A 51 -7.64 -34.20 -44.40
CA LYS A 51 -8.87 -34.95 -44.66
C LYS A 51 -9.54 -35.50 -43.40
N SER A 52 -10.83 -35.39 -43.43
CA SER A 52 -11.85 -35.98 -42.59
C SER A 52 -11.75 -37.53 -42.46
N ALA A 53 -12.14 -38.07 -41.32
CA ALA A 53 -12.90 -39.33 -41.25
C ALA A 53 -13.75 -39.38 -39.98
N LYS A 54 -14.95 -39.79 -40.18
CA LYS A 54 -16.16 -39.91 -39.41
C LYS A 54 -16.19 -41.15 -38.53
N THR A 55 -16.96 -41.05 -37.43
CA THR A 55 -17.84 -42.05 -36.79
C THR A 55 -17.22 -43.22 -36.02
N GLU A 56 -17.50 -43.34 -34.72
CA GLU A 56 -18.65 -44.11 -34.23
C GLU A 56 -18.88 -43.95 -32.71
N SER A 57 -20.14 -43.98 -32.38
CA SER A 57 -20.81 -43.94 -31.10
C SER A 57 -20.58 -45.20 -30.28
N SER A 58 -20.26 -45.06 -28.98
CA SER A 58 -20.67 -46.08 -28.01
C SER A 58 -20.97 -45.41 -26.65
N ASN A 59 -22.24 -45.49 -26.30
CA ASN A 59 -22.81 -45.21 -24.98
C ASN A 59 -22.14 -46.06 -23.91
N HIS A 60 -21.61 -45.44 -22.88
CA HIS A 60 -21.50 -46.07 -21.57
C HIS A 60 -22.02 -45.07 -20.50
N ASN A 61 -23.19 -45.40 -20.01
CA ASN A 61 -23.76 -44.89 -18.76
C ASN A 61 -22.78 -45.18 -17.62
N ASN A 62 -22.23 -44.15 -16.99
CA ASN A 62 -21.73 -44.22 -15.63
C ASN A 62 -22.26 -43.04 -14.85
N GLN A 63 -23.26 -43.33 -14.06
CA GLN A 63 -23.86 -42.51 -13.03
C GLN A 63 -22.79 -42.26 -11.95
N PRO A 64 -22.58 -40.98 -11.50
CA PRO A 64 -21.68 -40.70 -10.39
C PRO A 64 -22.30 -41.17 -9.07
N PRO A 65 -21.50 -41.62 -8.10
CA PRO A 65 -22.01 -42.10 -6.82
C PRO A 65 -22.57 -40.94 -6.00
N SER A 66 -23.68 -41.23 -5.32
CA SER A 66 -24.44 -40.40 -4.43
C SER A 66 -23.56 -39.62 -3.43
N GLN A 67 -23.84 -38.34 -3.33
CA GLN A 67 -23.31 -37.44 -2.31
C GLN A 67 -23.62 -37.97 -0.94
N SER A 68 -22.56 -38.16 -0.12
CA SER A 68 -22.71 -38.23 1.33
C SER A 68 -22.89 -36.80 1.87
N GLU A 69 -24.08 -36.57 2.43
CA GLU A 69 -24.40 -35.40 3.25
C GLU A 69 -23.44 -35.35 4.46
N GLY A 70 -22.91 -34.16 4.72
CA GLY A 70 -22.32 -33.88 6.03
C GLY A 70 -21.04 -33.07 6.04
N ALA A 71 -21.10 -31.81 5.68
CA ALA A 71 -20.31 -30.75 6.30
C ALA A 71 -20.92 -29.40 5.93
N THR A 72 -21.82 -28.92 6.74
CA THR A 72 -22.27 -27.52 6.72
C THR A 72 -21.04 -26.67 7.00
N LYS A 73 -20.35 -26.20 5.94
CA LYS A 73 -19.38 -25.13 6.05
C LYS A 73 -20.15 -23.92 6.54
N ASN A 74 -19.89 -23.52 7.76
CA ASN A 74 -20.34 -22.25 8.34
C ASN A 74 -19.62 -21.15 7.54
N GLN A 75 -20.11 -20.85 6.33
CA GLN A 75 -19.67 -19.69 5.58
C GLN A 75 -20.30 -18.49 6.26
N GLN A 76 -19.52 -17.83 7.11
CA GLN A 76 -19.86 -16.50 7.58
C GLN A 76 -20.09 -15.64 6.32
N PRO A 77 -21.25 -14.99 6.17
CA PRO A 77 -21.52 -14.18 4.99
C PRO A 77 -20.41 -13.13 4.83
N ALA A 78 -19.95 -12.95 3.61
CA ALA A 78 -18.96 -11.90 3.33
C ALA A 78 -19.53 -10.56 3.80
N PRO A 79 -18.76 -9.78 4.57
CA PRO A 79 -19.21 -8.48 5.05
C PRO A 79 -19.64 -7.61 3.87
N LYS A 80 -20.78 -6.95 3.95
CA LYS A 80 -21.19 -5.97 2.94
C LYS A 80 -20.22 -4.80 2.97
N PRO A 81 -19.72 -4.32 1.81
CA PRO A 81 -18.97 -3.08 1.77
C PRO A 81 -19.84 -1.95 2.31
N LEU A 82 -19.41 -1.31 3.37
CA LEU A 82 -20.09 -0.16 3.93
C LEU A 82 -19.83 1.04 3.00
N ASN A 83 -20.85 1.50 2.30
CA ASN A 83 -20.76 2.73 1.50
C ASN A 83 -20.50 3.97 2.37
N ASP A 84 -20.76 3.87 3.66
CA ASP A 84 -20.65 4.95 4.67
C ASP A 84 -19.55 4.68 5.71
N ALA A 85 -18.55 3.85 5.40
CA ALA A 85 -17.42 3.66 6.30
C ALA A 85 -16.75 5.01 6.64
N PRO A 86 -16.35 5.23 7.91
CA PRO A 86 -15.73 6.48 8.32
C PRO A 86 -14.53 6.78 7.45
N ILE A 87 -14.33 8.06 7.12
CA ILE A 87 -13.09 8.52 6.50
C ILE A 87 -11.99 8.37 7.55
N LEU A 88 -11.13 7.38 7.36
CA LEU A 88 -9.92 7.23 8.13
C LEU A 88 -8.79 7.88 7.33
N GLU A 89 -8.22 8.95 7.87
CA GLU A 89 -7.12 9.66 7.23
C GLU A 89 -5.78 9.01 7.57
N MET A 90 -4.99 8.73 6.53
CA MET A 90 -3.62 8.23 6.62
C MET A 90 -2.64 9.39 6.43
N ARG A 91 -1.59 9.41 7.23
CA ARG A 91 -0.49 10.38 7.15
C ARG A 91 0.74 9.67 6.59
N VAL A 92 1.08 9.93 5.34
CA VAL A 92 2.16 9.22 4.63
C VAL A 92 3.34 10.16 4.36
N ALA A 93 4.52 9.86 4.90
CA ALA A 93 5.74 10.60 4.58
C ALA A 93 6.17 10.29 3.14
N VAL A 94 5.89 11.20 2.20
CA VAL A 94 6.22 11.05 0.77
C VAL A 94 7.58 11.63 0.40
N ALA A 95 8.14 12.51 1.23
CA ALA A 95 9.54 12.93 1.20
C ALA A 95 10.00 13.24 2.63
N ASN A 96 11.21 12.86 2.98
CA ASN A 96 11.77 13.10 4.32
C ASN A 96 13.28 13.40 4.23
N GLY A 97 13.73 14.48 4.85
CA GLY A 97 15.12 14.87 4.87
C GLY A 97 15.64 15.46 3.55
N VAL A 98 14.74 15.95 2.67
CA VAL A 98 15.13 16.54 1.39
C VAL A 98 15.49 18.02 1.54
N LYS A 99 16.52 18.48 0.79
CA LYS A 99 16.96 19.87 0.82
C LYS A 99 16.06 20.80 -0.01
N SER A 100 15.39 20.25 -1.00
CA SER A 100 14.40 20.95 -1.82
C SER A 100 13.51 19.96 -2.54
N LEU A 101 12.32 20.40 -2.90
CA LEU A 101 11.40 19.63 -3.76
C LEU A 101 10.48 20.60 -4.52
N VAL A 102 9.86 20.09 -5.59
CA VAL A 102 8.84 20.82 -6.33
C VAL A 102 7.47 20.39 -5.82
N VAL A 103 6.59 21.35 -5.58
CA VAL A 103 5.18 21.15 -5.24
C VAL A 103 4.32 21.89 -6.24
N ALA A 104 3.20 21.29 -6.64
CA ALA A 104 2.15 21.91 -7.44
C ALA A 104 0.79 21.34 -7.03
N THR A 105 -0.26 21.97 -7.49
CA THR A 105 -1.64 21.47 -7.38
C THR A 105 -2.26 21.38 -8.75
N SER A 106 -3.08 20.35 -9.02
CA SER A 106 -3.72 20.18 -10.33
C SER A 106 -4.89 21.14 -10.57
N THR A 107 -5.44 21.67 -9.49
CA THR A 107 -6.46 22.74 -9.43
C THR A 107 -5.85 23.92 -8.68
N PRO A 108 -6.49 25.08 -8.59
CA PRO A 108 -6.04 26.14 -7.68
C PRO A 108 -5.80 25.59 -6.28
N GLY A 109 -4.67 25.91 -5.68
CA GLY A 109 -4.29 25.42 -4.35
C GLY A 109 -4.25 26.54 -3.32
N GLU A 110 -4.58 26.20 -2.08
CA GLU A 110 -4.48 27.10 -0.93
C GLU A 110 -3.24 26.74 -0.10
N LEU A 111 -2.56 27.78 0.37
CA LEU A 111 -1.48 27.68 1.34
C LEU A 111 -2.04 28.15 2.69
N LEU A 112 -2.03 27.25 3.69
CA LEU A 112 -2.58 27.56 5.01
C LEU A 112 -1.52 27.29 6.08
N ASP A 113 -1.56 28.07 7.18
CA ASP A 113 -0.75 27.77 8.36
C ASP A 113 -1.32 26.58 9.16
N ALA A 114 -0.67 26.23 10.27
CA ALA A 114 -1.10 25.15 11.16
C ALA A 114 -2.47 25.39 11.83
N ARG A 115 -2.98 26.62 11.80
CA ARG A 115 -4.30 27.00 12.33
C ARG A 115 -5.35 27.12 11.22
N GLY A 116 -4.99 26.79 9.97
CA GLY A 116 -5.88 26.92 8.82
C GLY A 116 -6.02 28.34 8.28
N GLN A 117 -5.17 29.28 8.73
CA GLN A 117 -5.22 30.66 8.23
C GLN A 117 -4.56 30.75 6.84
N PRO A 118 -5.16 31.46 5.88
CA PRO A 118 -4.63 31.58 4.53
C PRO A 118 -3.34 32.37 4.49
N LEU A 119 -2.31 31.80 3.86
CA LEU A 119 -1.00 32.43 3.65
C LEU A 119 -0.76 32.81 2.19
N GLY A 120 -1.47 32.17 1.25
CA GLY A 120 -1.33 32.42 -0.17
C GLY A 120 -2.07 31.39 -1.02
N LYS A 121 -1.85 31.45 -2.34
CA LYS A 121 -2.48 30.56 -3.31
C LYS A 121 -1.46 30.05 -4.30
N LEU A 122 -1.67 28.83 -4.80
CA LEU A 122 -0.93 28.23 -5.91
C LEU A 122 -1.80 28.24 -7.16
N THR A 123 -1.19 28.61 -8.28
CA THR A 123 -1.82 28.47 -9.58
C THR A 123 -1.83 26.99 -10.01
N ALA A 124 -2.95 26.54 -10.54
CA ALA A 124 -3.09 25.16 -11.04
C ALA A 124 -1.99 24.78 -12.02
N ASN A 125 -1.44 23.59 -11.86
CA ASN A 125 -0.39 23.00 -12.70
C ASN A 125 0.93 23.79 -12.79
N GLN A 126 1.14 24.76 -11.88
CA GLN A 126 2.38 25.52 -11.81
C GLN A 126 3.25 24.98 -10.66
N GLY A 127 4.45 24.48 -11.01
CA GLY A 127 5.43 24.00 -10.03
C GLY A 127 6.03 25.14 -9.20
N SER A 128 6.04 24.97 -7.90
CA SER A 128 6.71 25.86 -6.95
C SER A 128 7.84 25.14 -6.24
N ASN A 129 9.05 25.73 -6.24
CA ASN A 129 10.17 25.21 -5.46
C ASN A 129 9.93 25.41 -3.98
N VAL A 130 10.12 24.35 -3.20
CA VAL A 130 10.06 24.35 -1.74
C VAL A 130 11.46 24.13 -1.18
N LYS A 131 11.86 24.98 -0.23
CA LYS A 131 13.13 24.89 0.48
C LYS A 131 12.93 25.20 1.97
N PRO A 132 13.70 24.53 2.86
CA PRO A 132 13.74 24.94 4.26
C PRO A 132 14.48 26.27 4.39
N LEU A 133 14.07 27.08 5.36
CA LEU A 133 14.70 28.35 5.71
C LEU A 133 14.71 28.50 7.25
N GLY A 134 15.42 27.59 7.91
CA GLY A 134 15.38 27.47 9.37
C GLY A 134 13.95 27.14 9.86
N ASP A 135 13.40 27.97 10.70
CA ASP A 135 12.03 27.84 11.23
C ASP A 135 10.94 28.28 10.24
N TYR A 136 11.29 28.47 8.98
CA TYR A 136 10.38 28.85 7.90
C TYR A 136 10.49 27.89 6.73
N ILE A 137 9.51 27.97 5.84
CA ILE A 137 9.51 27.31 4.52
C ILE A 137 9.41 28.40 3.46
N GLN A 138 10.27 28.34 2.44
CA GLN A 138 10.07 29.08 1.22
C GLN A 138 9.36 28.18 0.19
N ILE A 139 8.23 28.62 -0.34
CA ILE A 139 7.50 28.00 -1.44
C ILE A 139 7.21 29.04 -2.51
N GLY A 140 7.87 28.89 -3.67
CA GLY A 140 7.84 29.95 -4.69
C GLY A 140 8.28 31.30 -4.10
N ASN A 141 7.41 32.29 -4.18
CA ASN A 141 7.64 33.65 -3.65
C ASN A 141 7.18 33.83 -2.20
N TYR A 142 6.58 32.81 -1.57
CA TYR A 142 6.08 32.89 -0.21
C TYR A 142 7.13 32.44 0.80
N LYS A 143 7.26 33.19 1.89
CA LYS A 143 7.94 32.76 3.11
C LYS A 143 6.86 32.45 4.15
N THR A 144 6.78 31.20 4.58
CA THR A 144 5.71 30.67 5.43
C THR A 144 6.29 30.09 6.73
N PRO A 145 5.50 29.89 7.79
CA PRO A 145 5.93 29.18 8.99
C PRO A 145 6.49 27.78 8.69
N ALA A 146 7.15 27.18 9.68
CA ALA A 146 7.77 25.85 9.58
C ALA A 146 6.78 24.71 9.27
N GLY A 147 5.48 24.90 9.53
CA GLY A 147 4.37 24.01 9.16
C GLY A 147 3.44 24.69 8.17
N LEU A 148 3.29 24.09 6.98
CA LEU A 148 2.54 24.65 5.87
C LEU A 148 1.66 23.58 5.23
N TRP A 149 0.35 23.85 5.19
CA TRP A 149 -0.58 23.05 4.39
C TRP A 149 -0.63 23.54 2.95
N VAL A 150 -0.65 22.59 2.03
CA VAL A 150 -0.96 22.80 0.62
C VAL A 150 -2.20 21.99 0.29
N LYS A 151 -3.30 22.66 0.02
CA LYS A 151 -4.62 22.07 -0.21
C LYS A 151 -5.10 22.37 -1.62
N PRO A 152 -5.17 21.36 -2.51
CA PRO A 152 -5.81 21.53 -3.81
C PRO A 152 -7.32 21.70 -3.62
N THR A 153 -7.94 22.61 -4.35
CA THR A 153 -9.40 22.80 -4.30
C THR A 153 -10.12 21.75 -5.14
N ASN A 154 -11.43 21.55 -4.91
CA ASN A 154 -12.32 20.73 -5.76
C ASN A 154 -11.82 19.30 -6.03
N GLY A 155 -11.23 18.64 -5.04
CA GLY A 155 -10.75 17.26 -5.17
C GLY A 155 -9.53 17.12 -6.11
N GLY A 156 -8.78 18.20 -6.33
CA GLY A 156 -7.55 18.15 -7.11
C GLY A 156 -6.46 17.30 -6.48
N TYR A 157 -5.34 17.19 -7.18
CA TYR A 157 -4.17 16.41 -6.76
C TYR A 157 -3.03 17.33 -6.34
N VAL A 158 -2.13 16.83 -5.48
CA VAL A 158 -0.89 17.51 -5.12
C VAL A 158 0.32 16.81 -5.73
N LEU A 159 1.20 17.57 -6.38
CA LEU A 159 2.50 17.11 -6.87
C LEU A 159 3.53 17.23 -5.77
N VAL A 160 4.30 16.15 -5.53
CA VAL A 160 5.48 16.17 -4.66
C VAL A 160 6.66 15.58 -5.45
N GLY A 161 7.62 16.40 -5.79
CA GLY A 161 8.71 16.02 -6.67
C GLY A 161 8.21 15.72 -8.09
N ASN A 162 8.09 14.43 -8.45
CA ASN A 162 7.63 13.99 -9.76
C ASN A 162 6.37 13.09 -9.69
N ARG A 163 5.67 13.08 -8.56
CA ARG A 163 4.49 12.22 -8.35
C ARG A 163 3.29 13.02 -7.89
N TRP A 164 2.16 12.74 -8.50
CA TRP A 164 0.87 13.27 -8.10
C TRP A 164 0.18 12.36 -7.09
N TYR A 165 -0.39 12.95 -6.05
CA TYR A 165 -1.09 12.26 -4.96
C TYR A 165 -2.48 12.85 -4.75
N ARG A 166 -3.41 12.06 -4.24
CA ARG A 166 -4.70 12.50 -3.74
C ARG A 166 -4.55 13.13 -2.35
N GLY A 167 -5.54 13.91 -1.95
CA GLY A 167 -5.58 14.53 -0.62
C GLY A 167 -4.68 15.74 -0.46
N ASP A 168 -4.37 16.10 0.79
CA ASP A 168 -3.66 17.29 1.18
C ASP A 168 -2.17 17.00 1.44
N LEU A 169 -1.37 18.07 1.47
CA LEU A 169 0.06 17.96 1.78
C LEU A 169 0.42 18.88 2.94
N LEU A 170 1.02 18.30 3.97
CA LEU A 170 1.68 19.05 5.05
C LEU A 170 3.18 19.09 4.80
N LEU A 171 3.74 20.27 4.66
CA LEU A 171 5.18 20.52 4.58
C LEU A 171 5.69 20.95 5.96
N ILE A 172 6.77 20.36 6.42
CA ILE A 172 7.39 20.68 7.70
C ILE A 172 8.87 20.97 7.50
N SER A 173 9.32 22.17 7.92
CA SER A 173 10.75 22.47 8.02
C SER A 173 11.35 21.74 9.22
N LYS A 174 12.47 21.08 9.01
CA LYS A 174 13.30 20.47 10.05
C LYS A 174 14.67 21.15 10.12
N GLY A 175 14.67 22.48 10.05
CA GLY A 175 15.87 23.31 10.05
C GLY A 175 16.49 23.41 8.66
N ASP A 176 17.21 22.37 8.24
CA ASP A 176 17.95 22.31 6.97
C ASP A 176 17.33 21.37 5.92
N SER A 177 16.20 20.78 6.23
CA SER A 177 15.51 19.82 5.38
C SER A 177 13.98 19.91 5.50
N ILE A 178 13.29 19.36 4.51
CA ILE A 178 11.84 19.29 4.44
C ILE A 178 11.38 17.86 4.68
N LEU A 179 10.33 17.73 5.50
CA LEU A 179 9.45 16.58 5.56
C LEU A 179 8.15 16.94 4.85
N ALA A 180 7.73 16.12 3.88
CA ALA A 180 6.46 16.25 3.19
C ALA A 180 5.57 15.06 3.54
N VAL A 181 4.42 15.33 4.13
CA VAL A 181 3.45 14.32 4.58
C VAL A 181 2.16 14.50 3.80
N ASN A 182 1.77 13.47 3.08
CA ASN A 182 0.50 13.41 2.38
C ASN A 182 -0.59 12.91 3.33
N TYR A 183 -1.66 13.66 3.43
CA TYR A 183 -2.87 13.35 4.19
C TYR A 183 -3.92 12.87 3.20
N VAL A 184 -4.34 11.63 3.32
CA VAL A 184 -5.18 10.96 2.32
C VAL A 184 -6.12 9.96 2.99
N ASP A 185 -7.35 9.85 2.48
CA ASP A 185 -8.27 8.79 2.89
C ASP A 185 -7.63 7.40 2.71
N LEU A 186 -7.83 6.49 3.69
CA LEU A 186 -7.25 5.14 3.68
C LEU A 186 -7.57 4.37 2.39
N GLU A 187 -8.80 4.43 1.91
CA GLU A 187 -9.20 3.66 0.73
C GLU A 187 -8.57 4.26 -0.55
N LEU A 188 -8.45 5.58 -0.62
CA LEU A 188 -7.73 6.26 -1.72
C LEU A 188 -6.23 5.97 -1.67
N TYR A 189 -5.63 5.91 -0.47
CA TYR A 189 -4.25 5.45 -0.29
C TYR A 189 -4.05 4.03 -0.82
N LEU A 190 -4.97 3.11 -0.47
CA LEU A 190 -4.90 1.71 -0.87
C LEU A 190 -5.03 1.50 -2.39
N THR A 191 -5.78 2.34 -3.12
CA THR A 191 -5.86 2.22 -4.59
C THR A 191 -4.49 2.33 -5.24
N SER A 192 -3.66 3.27 -4.76
CA SER A 192 -2.28 3.44 -5.23
C SER A 192 -1.34 2.34 -4.72
N VAL A 193 -1.49 1.93 -3.45
CA VAL A 193 -0.63 0.88 -2.85
C VAL A 193 -0.83 -0.44 -3.57
N VAL A 194 -2.06 -0.93 -3.69
CA VAL A 194 -2.34 -2.22 -4.34
C VAL A 194 -1.82 -2.23 -5.78
N GLY A 195 -2.05 -1.14 -6.53
CA GLY A 195 -1.57 -1.04 -7.90
C GLY A 195 -0.06 -0.85 -8.05
N ALA A 196 0.65 -0.45 -6.98
CA ALA A 196 2.11 -0.35 -6.95
C ALA A 196 2.79 -1.63 -6.47
N GLU A 197 2.07 -2.48 -5.73
CA GLU A 197 2.58 -3.72 -5.12
C GLU A 197 2.38 -4.95 -6.02
N VAL A 198 1.26 -5.02 -6.76
CA VAL A 198 0.90 -6.18 -7.58
C VAL A 198 0.45 -5.77 -8.99
N TYR A 199 0.50 -6.70 -9.93
CA TYR A 199 0.07 -6.41 -11.31
C TYR A 199 -1.45 -6.31 -11.42
N PRO A 200 -2.00 -5.29 -12.08
CA PRO A 200 -3.44 -5.07 -12.22
C PRO A 200 -4.15 -6.16 -13.04
N SER A 201 -3.40 -6.98 -13.77
CA SER A 201 -3.90 -8.13 -14.55
C SER A 201 -4.06 -9.41 -13.74
N TRP A 202 -3.75 -9.40 -12.45
CA TRP A 202 -3.93 -10.59 -11.60
C TRP A 202 -5.41 -10.89 -11.35
N PRO A 203 -5.77 -12.15 -11.02
CA PRO A 203 -7.16 -12.50 -10.70
C PRO A 203 -7.71 -11.64 -9.56
N MET A 204 -8.99 -11.25 -9.66
CA MET A 204 -9.66 -10.37 -8.69
C MET A 204 -9.57 -10.89 -7.25
N ALA A 205 -9.61 -12.20 -7.03
CA ALA A 205 -9.46 -12.78 -5.70
C ALA A 205 -8.09 -12.47 -5.08
N ALA A 206 -7.01 -12.48 -5.87
CA ALA A 206 -5.67 -12.09 -5.40
C ALA A 206 -5.58 -10.59 -5.12
N LEU A 207 -6.17 -9.75 -5.97
CA LEU A 207 -6.20 -8.30 -5.77
C LEU A 207 -6.98 -7.92 -4.50
N LYS A 208 -8.11 -8.60 -4.24
CA LYS A 208 -8.90 -8.42 -3.00
C LYS A 208 -8.14 -8.87 -1.75
N ALA A 209 -7.47 -10.04 -1.81
CA ALA A 209 -6.63 -10.50 -0.71
C ALA A 209 -5.51 -9.50 -0.40
N GLN A 210 -4.86 -8.95 -1.45
CA GLN A 210 -3.82 -7.91 -1.32
C GLN A 210 -4.40 -6.63 -0.70
N ALA A 211 -5.58 -6.19 -1.12
CA ALA A 211 -6.21 -4.98 -0.59
C ALA A 211 -6.52 -5.12 0.92
N ILE A 212 -7.06 -6.26 1.35
CA ILE A 212 -7.36 -6.54 2.76
C ILE A 212 -6.08 -6.62 3.59
N ALA A 213 -5.05 -7.33 3.11
CA ALA A 213 -3.76 -7.38 3.77
C ALA A 213 -3.12 -5.99 3.87
N ALA A 214 -3.10 -5.22 2.79
CA ALA A 214 -2.56 -3.86 2.80
C ALA A 214 -3.32 -2.94 3.76
N ARG A 215 -4.65 -3.06 3.84
CA ARG A 215 -5.48 -2.28 4.76
C ARG A 215 -5.16 -2.62 6.21
N SER A 216 -5.07 -3.89 6.55
CA SER A 216 -4.75 -4.33 7.91
C SER A 216 -3.37 -3.82 8.34
N TYR A 217 -2.38 -3.88 7.47
CA TYR A 217 -1.06 -3.31 7.72
C TYR A 217 -1.12 -1.79 7.95
N ALA A 218 -1.82 -1.04 7.09
CA ALA A 218 -1.98 0.40 7.22
C ALA A 218 -2.68 0.79 8.53
N LEU A 219 -3.74 0.07 8.93
CA LEU A 219 -4.47 0.30 10.18
C LEU A 219 -3.56 0.14 11.41
N VAL A 220 -2.67 -0.86 11.43
CA VAL A 220 -1.72 -1.02 12.55
C VAL A 220 -0.82 0.20 12.66
N HIS A 221 -0.37 0.76 11.54
CA HIS A 221 0.47 1.96 11.53
C HIS A 221 -0.30 3.25 11.83
N ALA A 222 -1.59 3.32 11.52
CA ALA A 222 -2.44 4.42 11.98
C ALA A 222 -2.59 4.41 13.52
N ILE A 223 -2.72 3.21 14.12
CA ILE A 223 -2.82 3.04 15.59
C ILE A 223 -1.45 3.22 16.27
N ARG A 224 -0.36 2.81 15.62
CA ARG A 224 1.03 2.91 16.11
C ARG A 224 1.90 3.66 15.12
N PRO A 225 1.79 5.00 15.06
CA PRO A 225 2.49 5.80 14.09
C PRO A 225 4.01 5.68 14.18
N ALA A 226 4.68 5.68 13.04
CA ALA A 226 6.15 5.69 12.98
C ALA A 226 6.76 7.00 13.50
N SER A 227 5.96 8.08 13.53
CA SER A 227 6.36 9.41 13.97
C SER A 227 5.15 10.19 14.45
N LYS A 228 5.37 11.22 15.27
CA LYS A 228 4.32 12.18 15.62
C LYS A 228 3.73 12.91 14.40
N PHE A 229 4.43 12.91 13.27
CA PHE A 229 4.02 13.61 12.05
C PHE A 229 3.44 12.71 10.99
N TYR A 230 3.72 11.39 10.99
CA TYR A 230 3.24 10.48 9.97
C TYR A 230 3.11 9.04 10.52
N ASP A 231 2.21 8.30 9.92
CA ASP A 231 1.91 6.91 10.31
C ASP A 231 2.94 5.96 9.71
N LEU A 232 3.27 6.14 8.45
CA LEU A 232 4.23 5.32 7.71
C LEU A 232 4.90 6.12 6.58
N GLY A 233 5.95 5.57 5.99
CA GLY A 233 6.60 6.11 4.80
C GLY A 233 6.07 5.48 3.51
N ASN A 234 6.62 5.91 2.37
CA ASN A 234 6.18 5.51 1.03
C ASN A 234 7.13 4.52 0.32
N THR A 235 7.98 3.82 1.08
CA THR A 235 9.02 2.93 0.54
C THR A 235 8.72 1.46 0.86
N GLN A 236 9.50 0.54 0.27
CA GLN A 236 9.40 -0.91 0.53
C GLN A 236 9.59 -1.31 2.00
N ARG A 237 10.16 -0.44 2.84
CA ARG A 237 10.23 -0.66 4.29
C ARG A 237 8.83 -0.70 4.93
N TRP A 238 7.87 -0.05 4.27
CA TRP A 238 6.46 0.11 4.66
C TRP A 238 5.58 -0.52 3.59
N GLN A 239 4.84 0.34 2.88
CA GLN A 239 4.07 -0.01 1.69
C GLN A 239 4.49 0.90 0.54
N VAL A 240 4.55 0.35 -0.66
CA VAL A 240 4.96 1.13 -1.84
C VAL A 240 3.82 2.04 -2.26
N TYR A 241 3.92 3.32 -1.91
CA TYR A 241 2.95 4.36 -2.26
C TYR A 241 3.53 5.28 -3.33
N LYS A 242 3.00 5.22 -4.54
CA LYS A 242 3.57 5.91 -5.72
C LYS A 242 2.62 6.95 -6.34
N GLY A 243 1.47 7.21 -5.73
CA GLY A 243 0.48 8.19 -6.18
C GLY A 243 -0.39 7.71 -7.34
N ILE A 244 -1.15 8.63 -7.94
CA ILE A 244 -2.27 8.34 -8.86
C ILE A 244 -1.88 7.57 -10.12
N LYS A 245 -0.62 7.61 -10.55
CA LYS A 245 -0.14 6.86 -11.73
C LYS A 245 -0.31 5.35 -11.56
N TYR A 246 -0.44 4.87 -10.33
CA TYR A 246 -0.57 3.45 -10.00
C TYR A 246 -2.00 3.06 -9.62
N GLU A 247 -2.97 3.92 -9.82
CA GLU A 247 -4.38 3.63 -9.63
C GLU A 247 -4.96 3.00 -10.91
N TRP A 248 -5.11 1.67 -10.92
CA TRP A 248 -5.67 0.91 -12.02
C TRP A 248 -7.13 0.57 -11.75
N ASN A 249 -7.96 0.47 -12.78
CA ASN A 249 -9.39 0.17 -12.61
C ASN A 249 -9.62 -1.12 -11.81
N THR A 250 -8.87 -2.20 -12.11
CA THR A 250 -9.02 -3.49 -11.44
C THR A 250 -8.57 -3.46 -9.98
N THR A 251 -7.46 -2.77 -9.66
CA THR A 251 -6.98 -2.64 -8.27
C THR A 251 -7.88 -1.70 -7.48
N THR A 252 -8.38 -0.64 -8.10
CA THR A 252 -9.39 0.25 -7.50
C THR A 252 -10.67 -0.50 -7.19
N GLN A 253 -11.15 -1.33 -8.13
CA GLN A 253 -12.31 -2.19 -7.92
C GLN A 253 -12.09 -3.16 -6.75
N ALA A 254 -10.93 -3.80 -6.67
CA ALA A 254 -10.61 -4.72 -5.56
C ALA A 254 -10.64 -4.01 -4.20
N VAL A 255 -10.11 -2.79 -4.11
CA VAL A 255 -10.15 -1.97 -2.89
C VAL A 255 -11.59 -1.60 -2.54
N GLN A 256 -12.38 -1.14 -3.51
CA GLN A 256 -13.79 -0.76 -3.31
C GLN A 256 -14.65 -1.94 -2.85
N GLU A 257 -14.51 -3.11 -3.51
CA GLU A 257 -15.28 -4.31 -3.18
C GLU A 257 -14.89 -4.95 -1.84
N THR A 258 -13.76 -4.53 -1.26
CA THR A 258 -13.29 -4.95 0.08
C THR A 258 -13.19 -3.79 1.06
N ARG A 259 -13.85 -2.65 0.75
CA ARG A 259 -13.80 -1.44 1.58
C ARG A 259 -14.07 -1.75 3.04
N GLY A 260 -13.23 -1.23 3.93
CA GLY A 260 -13.36 -1.39 5.37
C GLY A 260 -13.02 -2.78 5.91
N ILE A 261 -12.83 -3.81 5.08
CA ILE A 261 -12.51 -5.18 5.54
C ILE A 261 -11.03 -5.28 5.91
N PHE A 262 -10.75 -5.83 7.09
CA PHE A 262 -9.40 -6.06 7.57
C PHE A 262 -9.27 -7.42 8.29
N LEU A 263 -8.02 -7.85 8.53
CA LEU A 263 -7.71 -9.06 9.29
C LEU A 263 -7.70 -8.77 10.79
N SER A 264 -8.45 -9.56 11.54
CA SER A 264 -8.55 -9.47 13.00
C SER A 264 -8.10 -10.77 13.67
N TYR A 265 -7.43 -10.63 14.80
CA TYR A 265 -7.09 -11.71 15.69
C TYR A 265 -7.40 -11.31 17.15
N LYS A 266 -8.27 -12.07 17.84
CA LYS A 266 -8.70 -11.78 19.20
C LYS A 266 -9.18 -10.34 19.43
N GLY A 267 -9.92 -9.80 18.45
CA GLY A 267 -10.47 -8.44 18.49
C GLY A 267 -9.49 -7.33 18.12
N GLY A 268 -8.21 -7.63 17.87
CA GLY A 268 -7.20 -6.67 17.43
C GLY A 268 -6.93 -6.74 15.93
N VAL A 269 -6.45 -5.65 15.33
CA VAL A 269 -6.00 -5.60 13.95
C VAL A 269 -4.69 -6.37 13.80
N VAL A 270 -4.58 -7.20 12.76
CA VAL A 270 -3.38 -7.98 12.46
C VAL A 270 -2.42 -7.16 11.61
N GLU A 271 -1.14 -7.09 12.02
CA GLU A 271 -0.06 -6.59 11.18
C GLU A 271 0.25 -7.63 10.08
N SER A 272 -0.50 -7.55 8.99
CA SER A 272 -0.47 -8.50 7.89
C SER A 272 0.72 -8.23 6.96
N LEU A 273 1.86 -8.83 7.29
CA LEU A 273 3.05 -8.76 6.45
C LEU A 273 2.82 -9.48 5.12
N TYR A 274 3.40 -8.95 4.04
CA TYR A 274 3.39 -9.60 2.73
C TYR A 274 4.67 -9.28 1.94
N ALA A 275 5.02 -10.17 1.02
CA ALA A 275 6.16 -10.00 0.15
C ALA A 275 5.95 -10.66 -1.22
N ALA A 276 6.81 -10.34 -2.17
CA ALA A 276 6.67 -10.75 -3.56
C ALA A 276 6.58 -12.28 -3.74
N SER A 277 7.24 -13.09 -2.89
CA SER A 277 7.28 -14.55 -3.03
C SER A 277 7.40 -15.27 -1.69
N ASP A 278 7.06 -16.59 -1.68
CA ASP A 278 7.20 -17.46 -0.52
C ASP A 278 8.64 -17.52 0.01
N HIS A 279 9.62 -17.48 -0.91
CA HIS A 279 11.04 -17.43 -0.53
C HIS A 279 11.35 -16.18 0.32
N ILE A 280 10.83 -15.02 -0.07
CA ILE A 280 11.05 -13.76 0.69
C ILE A 280 10.30 -13.83 2.01
N VAL A 281 9.03 -14.27 2.02
CA VAL A 281 8.24 -14.44 3.25
C VAL A 281 8.96 -15.36 4.24
N LYS A 282 9.50 -16.49 3.78
CA LYS A 282 10.23 -17.43 4.62
C LYS A 282 11.52 -16.83 5.20
N ASN A 283 12.30 -16.14 4.37
CA ASN A 283 13.64 -15.65 4.76
C ASN A 283 13.61 -14.35 5.56
N VAL A 284 12.64 -13.47 5.27
CA VAL A 284 12.55 -12.14 5.90
C VAL A 284 11.60 -12.14 7.08
N PHE A 285 10.47 -12.86 6.97
CA PHE A 285 9.40 -12.86 7.97
C PHE A 285 9.26 -14.19 8.72
N GLY A 286 10.22 -15.11 8.58
CA GLY A 286 10.17 -16.40 9.25
C GLY A 286 9.00 -17.29 8.81
N GLY A 287 8.47 -17.07 7.61
CA GLY A 287 7.32 -17.78 7.09
C GLY A 287 5.96 -17.18 7.48
N GLN A 288 5.94 -16.07 8.20
CA GLN A 288 4.70 -15.38 8.57
C GLN A 288 4.39 -14.26 7.57
N GLY A 289 3.27 -14.35 6.88
CA GLY A 289 2.83 -13.34 5.91
C GLY A 289 2.41 -13.92 4.57
N MET A 290 1.82 -13.08 3.74
CA MET A 290 1.30 -13.49 2.44
C MET A 290 2.37 -13.37 1.34
N SER A 291 2.56 -14.45 0.60
CA SER A 291 3.26 -14.44 -0.68
C SER A 291 2.32 -13.86 -1.76
N GLN A 292 2.71 -12.75 -2.36
CA GLN A 292 1.91 -12.12 -3.43
C GLN A 292 1.78 -13.05 -4.65
N THR A 293 2.88 -13.68 -5.08
CA THR A 293 2.82 -14.67 -6.19
C THR A 293 2.06 -15.92 -5.80
N GLY A 294 2.18 -16.38 -4.56
CA GLY A 294 1.40 -17.52 -4.07
C GLY A 294 -0.10 -17.22 -4.02
N ALA A 295 -0.48 -16.03 -3.55
CA ALA A 295 -1.88 -15.57 -3.57
C ALA A 295 -2.45 -15.51 -5.00
N ARG A 296 -1.66 -15.02 -5.98
CA ARG A 296 -2.03 -15.05 -7.39
C ARG A 296 -2.25 -16.48 -7.88
N ASP A 297 -1.37 -17.41 -7.53
CA ASP A 297 -1.42 -18.79 -8.04
C ASP A 297 -2.58 -19.58 -7.40
N LEU A 298 -2.91 -19.34 -6.14
CA LEU A 298 -4.14 -19.83 -5.51
C LEU A 298 -5.39 -19.27 -6.19
N ALA A 299 -5.40 -17.96 -6.48
CA ALA A 299 -6.52 -17.32 -7.18
C ALA A 299 -6.73 -17.90 -8.59
N LYS A 300 -5.65 -18.27 -9.32
CA LYS A 300 -5.74 -18.96 -10.62
C LYS A 300 -6.31 -20.37 -10.50
N GLN A 301 -6.18 -21.01 -9.35
CA GLN A 301 -6.77 -22.31 -9.04
C GLN A 301 -8.23 -22.20 -8.57
N GLY A 302 -8.80 -20.99 -8.54
CA GLY A 302 -10.19 -20.75 -8.18
C GLY A 302 -10.44 -20.45 -6.69
N TYR A 303 -9.39 -20.31 -5.88
CA TYR A 303 -9.56 -19.92 -4.47
C TYR A 303 -10.11 -18.51 -4.35
N THR A 304 -11.03 -18.32 -3.43
CA THR A 304 -11.57 -17.02 -3.04
C THR A 304 -10.55 -16.21 -2.23
N TYR A 305 -10.74 -14.89 -2.12
CA TYR A 305 -9.85 -14.08 -1.29
C TYR A 305 -9.88 -14.47 0.20
N GLN A 306 -11.01 -14.97 0.71
CA GLN A 306 -11.12 -15.48 2.08
C GLN A 306 -10.25 -16.73 2.30
N GLU A 307 -10.30 -17.67 1.36
CA GLU A 307 -9.48 -18.87 1.41
C GLU A 307 -7.98 -18.56 1.28
N ILE A 308 -7.62 -17.61 0.40
CA ILE A 308 -6.24 -17.14 0.24
C ILE A 308 -5.75 -16.51 1.56
N LEU A 309 -6.52 -15.61 2.16
CA LEU A 309 -6.15 -14.98 3.42
C LEU A 309 -6.08 -16.00 4.57
N GLY A 310 -7.01 -16.94 4.64
CA GLY A 310 -7.00 -18.03 5.61
C GLY A 310 -5.77 -18.94 5.51
N ASN A 311 -5.26 -19.16 4.28
CA ASN A 311 -4.04 -19.92 4.04
C ASN A 311 -2.77 -19.21 4.57
N TYR A 312 -2.69 -17.88 4.41
CA TYR A 312 -1.50 -17.12 4.80
C TYR A 312 -1.54 -16.53 6.21
N TYR A 313 -2.73 -16.35 6.77
CA TYR A 313 -2.95 -15.81 8.11
C TYR A 313 -3.85 -16.73 8.92
N PRO A 314 -3.38 -17.96 9.22
CA PRO A 314 -4.20 -18.96 9.92
C PRO A 314 -4.66 -18.45 11.30
N GLY A 315 -5.89 -18.76 11.67
CA GLY A 315 -6.49 -18.36 12.94
C GLY A 315 -6.99 -16.93 13.01
N THR A 316 -6.84 -16.14 11.92
CA THR A 316 -7.44 -14.81 11.82
C THR A 316 -8.87 -14.89 11.30
N SER A 317 -9.64 -13.84 11.50
CA SER A 317 -10.97 -13.62 10.94
C SER A 317 -11.00 -12.31 10.15
N LEU A 318 -11.97 -12.18 9.25
CA LEU A 318 -12.26 -10.90 8.63
C LEU A 318 -13.17 -10.09 9.56
N ALA A 319 -12.80 -8.84 9.77
CA ALA A 319 -13.58 -7.83 10.44
C ALA A 319 -13.71 -6.62 9.53
N TRP A 320 -14.51 -5.64 9.91
CA TRP A 320 -14.66 -4.40 9.17
C TRP A 320 -14.63 -3.21 10.11
N ILE A 321 -14.27 -2.07 9.55
CA ILE A 321 -14.29 -0.79 10.28
C ILE A 321 -15.76 -0.43 10.45
N ASP A 322 -16.20 -0.39 11.72
CA ASP A 322 -17.56 0.01 12.09
C ASP A 322 -17.54 1.49 12.51
N THR A 323 -18.54 2.25 12.08
CA THR A 323 -18.80 3.58 12.63
C THR A 323 -19.54 3.36 13.95
N VAL A 324 -18.82 3.36 15.06
CA VAL A 324 -19.49 3.60 16.33
C VAL A 324 -19.94 5.06 16.29
N GLU A 325 -21.24 5.30 16.11
CA GLU A 325 -21.80 6.59 16.51
C GLU A 325 -21.44 6.74 17.99
N ALA A 326 -20.52 7.63 18.29
CA ALA A 326 -20.25 8.00 19.65
C ALA A 326 -21.49 8.76 20.12
N ASP A 327 -22.39 8.06 20.81
CA ASP A 327 -23.41 8.70 21.63
C ASP A 327 -22.66 9.52 22.67
N TYR A 328 -22.46 10.79 22.37
CA TYR A 328 -22.08 11.76 23.39
C TYR A 328 -23.35 12.13 24.17
N ASP A 329 -23.59 11.41 25.27
CA ASP A 329 -24.49 11.81 26.35
C ASP A 329 -23.93 13.05 27.07
#